data_8e5149394996a85421c6b553fbe345dd
#
_entry.id   8e5149394996a85421c6b553fbe345dd
#
_cell.length_a   1.000
_cell.length_b   1.000
_cell.length_c   1.000
_cell.angle_alpha   90.00
_cell.angle_beta   90.00
_cell.angle_gamma   90.00
#
_symmetry.space_group_name_H-M   'P 1'
#
loop_
_entity.id
_entity.type
_entity.pdbx_description
1 polymer ?
#
loop_
_entity_poly.entity_id
_entity_poly.type
_entity_poly.pdbx_seq_one_letter_code
_entity_poly.pdbx_strand_id
1 'polypeptide(L)'
;LRAVLQAYKIIKKFKPDAVLGMGGYVSGPGGIAAKLCGVPVILHEQNAVAGLTNVWLSKIARRVLQAFPNAFPNAEVVGNPVRQDLFKIEAPEQRFAERDYPINILVMGGSQGAQVINQTVPEVAKMLGNQVFISHQVGKGKLAGVEEVYHATGNGVASEFIDDMKAAYEWAD
;
A
#
# COMPACT_ATOMS: atom_id res chain seq x y z
N LEU A 1 18.18 0.16 -21.68
CA LEU A 1 19.62 0.46 -21.62
C LEU A 1 19.90 1.85 -21.03
N ARG A 2 19.24 2.96 -21.48
CA ARG A 2 19.46 4.32 -20.95
C ARG A 2 19.24 4.40 -19.43
N ALA A 3 18.17 3.80 -18.88
CA ALA A 3 17.89 3.82 -17.43
C ALA A 3 18.99 3.11 -16.62
N VAL A 4 19.53 2.00 -17.11
CA VAL A 4 20.66 1.30 -16.45
C VAL A 4 21.90 2.18 -16.42
N LEU A 5 22.22 2.87 -17.54
CA LEU A 5 23.37 3.78 -17.60
C LEU A 5 23.21 4.99 -16.68
N GLN A 6 21.99 5.53 -16.57
CA GLN A 6 21.70 6.61 -15.61
C GLN A 6 21.87 6.14 -14.17
N ALA A 7 21.28 5.00 -13.82
CA ALA A 7 21.41 4.40 -12.49
C ALA A 7 22.88 4.09 -12.15
N TYR A 8 23.64 3.54 -13.12
CA TYR A 8 25.07 3.26 -12.97
C TYR A 8 25.88 4.52 -12.61
N LYS A 9 25.66 5.64 -13.34
CA LYS A 9 26.32 6.92 -13.05
C LYS A 9 25.98 7.43 -11.65
N ILE A 10 24.73 7.30 -11.23
CA ILE A 10 24.28 7.71 -9.90
C ILE A 10 24.96 6.86 -8.83
N ILE A 11 24.93 5.53 -8.95
CA ILE A 11 25.54 4.61 -7.98
C ILE A 11 27.06 4.85 -7.88
N LYS A 12 27.73 5.05 -9.01
CA LYS A 12 29.17 5.40 -9.00
C LYS A 12 29.47 6.72 -8.30
N LYS A 13 28.59 7.71 -8.42
CA LYS A 13 28.71 9.01 -7.76
C LYS A 13 28.44 8.92 -6.25
N PHE A 14 27.34 8.26 -5.85
CA PHE A 14 26.92 8.18 -4.46
C PHE A 14 27.68 7.13 -3.64
N LYS A 15 28.21 6.07 -4.30
CA LYS A 15 28.92 4.95 -3.69
C LYS A 15 28.18 4.36 -2.49
N PRO A 16 26.91 3.93 -2.65
CA PRO A 16 26.15 3.36 -1.55
C PRO A 16 26.74 2.00 -1.12
N ASP A 17 26.58 1.65 0.15
CA ASP A 17 27.00 0.36 0.70
C ASP A 17 26.04 -0.78 0.26
N ALA A 18 24.79 -0.46 -0.02
CA ALA A 18 23.79 -1.39 -0.53
C ALA A 18 22.74 -0.66 -1.36
N VAL A 19 22.03 -1.39 -2.23
CA VAL A 19 20.84 -0.92 -2.98
C VAL A 19 19.65 -1.76 -2.60
N LEU A 20 18.61 -1.11 -2.08
CA LEU A 20 17.31 -1.75 -1.78
C LEU A 20 16.38 -1.62 -2.97
N GLY A 21 15.94 -2.75 -3.51
CA GLY A 21 14.90 -2.84 -4.53
C GLY A 21 13.57 -3.23 -3.91
N MET A 22 12.53 -2.43 -4.17
CA MET A 22 11.17 -2.67 -3.65
C MET A 22 10.16 -2.92 -4.78
N GLY A 23 10.63 -3.45 -5.90
CA GLY A 23 9.76 -3.74 -7.05
C GLY A 23 9.50 -2.54 -7.95
N GLY A 24 8.59 -2.73 -8.90
CA GLY A 24 8.26 -1.74 -9.92
C GLY A 24 9.33 -1.60 -11.01
N TYR A 25 9.05 -0.76 -11.99
CA TYR A 25 9.91 -0.59 -13.18
C TYR A 25 11.28 0.01 -12.88
N VAL A 26 11.39 0.80 -11.82
CA VAL A 26 12.63 1.50 -11.44
C VAL A 26 13.64 0.56 -10.79
N SER A 27 13.17 -0.42 -10.02
CA SER A 27 14.05 -1.37 -9.33
C SER A 27 14.89 -2.22 -10.28
N GLY A 28 14.36 -2.57 -11.46
CA GLY A 28 15.07 -3.36 -12.46
C GLY A 28 16.40 -2.72 -12.90
N PRO A 29 16.37 -1.55 -13.52
CA PRO A 29 17.57 -0.81 -13.91
C PRO A 29 18.51 -0.50 -12.75
N GLY A 30 17.95 -0.12 -11.58
CA GLY A 30 18.73 0.16 -10.36
C GLY A 30 19.49 -1.05 -9.85
N GLY A 31 18.84 -2.20 -9.73
CA GLY A 31 19.46 -3.46 -9.29
C GLY A 31 20.53 -3.97 -10.24
N ILE A 32 20.29 -3.91 -11.57
CA ILE A 32 21.29 -4.27 -12.56
C ILE A 32 22.52 -3.35 -12.45
N ALA A 33 22.31 -2.05 -12.37
CA ALA A 33 23.40 -1.08 -12.23
C ALA A 33 24.19 -1.28 -10.93
N ALA A 34 23.52 -1.59 -9.82
CA ALA A 34 24.17 -1.92 -8.55
C ALA A 34 25.08 -3.14 -8.69
N LYS A 35 24.59 -4.21 -9.32
CA LYS A 35 25.38 -5.42 -9.60
C LYS A 35 26.62 -5.12 -10.44
N LEU A 36 26.47 -4.31 -11.49
CA LEU A 36 27.59 -3.87 -12.33
C LEU A 36 28.61 -3.01 -11.59
N CYS A 37 28.18 -2.28 -10.55
CA CYS A 37 29.06 -1.50 -9.69
C CYS A 37 29.70 -2.32 -8.55
N GLY A 38 29.34 -3.60 -8.38
CA GLY A 38 29.79 -4.42 -7.25
C GLY A 38 29.08 -4.10 -5.94
N VAL A 39 27.98 -3.34 -5.99
CA VAL A 39 27.18 -2.97 -4.81
C VAL A 39 26.15 -4.05 -4.53
N PRO A 40 26.02 -4.56 -3.29
CA PRO A 40 25.06 -5.60 -2.95
C PRO A 40 23.63 -5.10 -3.13
N VAL A 41 22.80 -5.95 -3.76
CA VAL A 41 21.35 -5.71 -3.94
C VAL A 41 20.59 -6.48 -2.87
N ILE A 42 19.72 -5.80 -2.15
CA ILE A 42 18.74 -6.37 -1.23
C ILE A 42 17.37 -6.15 -1.87
N LEU A 43 16.51 -7.16 -1.91
CA LEU A 43 15.15 -7.05 -2.40
C LEU A 43 14.15 -7.18 -1.26
N HIS A 44 13.06 -6.44 -1.36
CA HIS A 44 11.88 -6.62 -0.55
C HIS A 44 10.65 -6.78 -1.46
N GLU A 45 9.89 -7.87 -1.27
CA GLU A 45 8.61 -8.09 -1.95
C GLU A 45 7.47 -7.81 -0.98
N GLN A 46 6.58 -6.89 -1.36
CA GLN A 46 5.47 -6.44 -0.53
C GLN A 46 4.20 -7.25 -0.73
N ASN A 47 4.10 -7.99 -1.84
CA ASN A 47 2.90 -8.72 -2.23
C ASN A 47 3.05 -10.22 -1.94
N ALA A 48 1.92 -10.91 -1.82
CA ALA A 48 1.90 -12.37 -1.68
C ALA A 48 2.39 -13.10 -2.94
N VAL A 49 2.35 -12.43 -4.10
CA VAL A 49 2.87 -12.92 -5.37
C VAL A 49 3.97 -12.00 -5.86
N ALA A 50 5.14 -12.58 -6.13
CA ALA A 50 6.30 -11.81 -6.54
C ALA A 50 6.11 -11.14 -7.90
N GLY A 51 6.39 -9.83 -7.98
CA GLY A 51 6.40 -9.09 -9.22
C GLY A 51 7.56 -9.52 -10.13
N LEU A 52 7.34 -9.47 -11.46
CA LEU A 52 8.33 -9.92 -12.47
C LEU A 52 9.71 -9.30 -12.27
N THR A 53 9.78 -8.01 -11.98
CA THR A 53 11.05 -7.32 -11.71
C THR A 53 11.78 -7.94 -10.52
N ASN A 54 11.07 -8.22 -9.42
CA ASN A 54 11.67 -8.85 -8.25
C ASN A 54 12.09 -10.29 -8.53
N VAL A 55 11.32 -11.04 -9.33
CA VAL A 55 11.70 -12.40 -9.77
C VAL A 55 13.02 -12.39 -10.55
N TRP A 56 13.22 -11.41 -11.45
CA TRP A 56 14.49 -11.30 -12.18
C TRP A 56 15.65 -10.86 -11.28
N LEU A 57 15.43 -9.87 -10.43
CA LEU A 57 16.46 -9.34 -9.54
C LEU A 57 16.83 -10.31 -8.41
N SER A 58 15.93 -11.19 -7.98
CA SER A 58 16.23 -12.18 -6.93
C SER A 58 17.38 -13.10 -7.31
N LYS A 59 17.61 -13.34 -8.62
CA LYS A 59 18.73 -14.15 -9.12
C LYS A 59 20.11 -13.51 -8.91
N ILE A 60 20.17 -12.20 -8.70
CA ILE A 60 21.41 -11.44 -8.52
C ILE A 60 21.47 -10.72 -7.16
N ALA A 61 20.39 -10.73 -6.41
CA ALA A 61 20.29 -10.13 -5.08
C ALA A 61 21.13 -10.92 -4.07
N ARG A 62 21.73 -10.21 -3.12
CA ARG A 62 22.44 -10.81 -1.99
C ARG A 62 21.48 -11.32 -0.93
N ARG A 63 20.34 -10.64 -0.73
CA ARG A 63 19.25 -11.04 0.16
C ARG A 63 17.91 -10.76 -0.50
N VAL A 64 16.96 -11.63 -0.25
CA VAL A 64 15.56 -11.45 -0.63
C VAL A 64 14.73 -11.50 0.64
N LEU A 65 14.01 -10.43 0.90
CA LEU A 65 13.06 -10.26 1.99
C LEU A 65 11.65 -10.28 1.42
N GLN A 66 10.69 -10.76 2.17
CA GLN A 66 9.29 -10.80 1.73
C GLN A 66 8.35 -10.43 2.88
N ALA A 67 7.23 -9.79 2.53
CA ALA A 67 6.21 -9.44 3.51
C ALA A 67 5.33 -10.64 3.88
N PHE A 68 4.99 -11.46 2.89
CA PHE A 68 4.15 -12.64 3.04
C PHE A 68 4.95 -13.90 2.71
N PRO A 69 4.69 -15.02 3.39
CA PRO A 69 5.34 -16.29 3.05
C PRO A 69 4.99 -16.73 1.63
N ASN A 70 5.90 -17.50 1.02
CA ASN A 70 5.75 -18.13 -0.29
C ASN A 70 5.79 -17.20 -1.54
N ALA A 71 6.04 -15.90 -1.40
CA ALA A 71 6.35 -15.07 -2.58
C ALA A 71 7.66 -15.50 -3.23
N PHE A 72 8.66 -15.87 -2.42
CA PHE A 72 9.91 -16.51 -2.86
C PHE A 72 10.23 -17.71 -1.96
N PRO A 73 10.70 -18.83 -2.54
CA PRO A 73 11.24 -19.93 -1.73
C PRO A 73 12.49 -19.45 -1.00
N ASN A 74 12.62 -19.79 0.26
CA ASN A 74 13.80 -19.50 1.11
C ASN A 74 14.07 -17.98 1.37
N ALA A 75 13.13 -17.09 1.10
CA ALA A 75 13.26 -15.70 1.48
C ALA A 75 12.83 -15.48 2.94
N GLU A 76 13.46 -14.53 3.60
CA GLU A 76 13.14 -14.14 4.97
C GLU A 76 11.83 -13.36 5.03
N VAL A 77 10.89 -13.79 5.88
CA VAL A 77 9.62 -13.08 6.11
C VAL A 77 9.84 -11.99 7.14
N VAL A 78 9.74 -10.73 6.72
CA VAL A 78 9.99 -9.55 7.57
C VAL A 78 8.76 -8.64 7.72
N GLY A 79 7.66 -8.95 7.03
CA GLY A 79 6.49 -8.07 6.96
C GLY A 79 6.69 -6.86 6.04
N ASN A 80 5.67 -6.02 5.94
CA ASN A 80 5.75 -4.73 5.24
C ASN A 80 6.17 -3.62 6.20
N PRO A 81 6.95 -2.63 5.74
CA PRO A 81 7.24 -1.44 6.54
C PRO A 81 5.95 -0.65 6.73
N VAL A 82 5.55 -0.47 7.98
CA VAL A 82 4.37 0.29 8.39
C VAL A 82 4.80 1.49 9.21
N ARG A 83 4.06 2.60 9.14
CA ARG A 83 4.33 3.79 9.93
C ARG A 83 4.20 3.50 11.43
N GLN A 84 5.11 4.04 12.22
CA GLN A 84 5.17 3.77 13.67
C GLN A 84 3.93 4.23 14.44
N ASP A 85 3.25 5.26 13.97
CA ASP A 85 2.01 5.77 14.57
C ASP A 85 0.87 4.73 14.55
N LEU A 86 0.83 3.87 13.54
CA LEU A 86 -0.17 2.80 13.44
C LEU A 86 0.02 1.68 14.46
N PHE A 87 1.25 1.46 14.94
CA PHE A 87 1.50 0.49 16.02
C PHE A 87 0.99 0.93 17.39
N LYS A 88 0.57 2.19 17.51
CA LYS A 88 -0.01 2.74 18.76
C LYS A 88 -1.53 2.61 18.81
N ILE A 89 -2.15 2.08 17.78
CA ILE A 89 -3.59 1.80 17.74
C ILE A 89 -3.85 0.63 18.68
N GLU A 90 -4.86 0.77 19.52
CA GLU A 90 -5.29 -0.29 20.43
C GLU A 90 -5.70 -1.55 19.68
N ALA A 91 -5.51 -2.70 20.31
CA ALA A 91 -5.89 -3.98 19.72
C ALA A 91 -7.41 -4.03 19.40
N PRO A 92 -7.82 -4.73 18.35
CA PRO A 92 -9.22 -4.80 17.93
C PRO A 92 -10.17 -5.22 19.05
N GLU A 93 -9.76 -6.16 19.89
CA GLU A 93 -10.55 -6.67 21.02
C GLU A 93 -10.92 -5.56 22.04
N GLN A 94 -10.02 -4.60 22.23
CA GLN A 94 -10.25 -3.46 23.11
C GLN A 94 -11.10 -2.39 22.43
N ARG A 95 -10.79 -2.08 21.15
CA ARG A 95 -11.51 -1.06 20.38
C ARG A 95 -12.97 -1.41 20.11
N PHE A 96 -13.28 -2.70 19.93
CA PHE A 96 -14.63 -3.16 19.59
C PHE A 96 -15.49 -3.52 20.80
N ALA A 97 -14.93 -3.57 22.00
CA ALA A 97 -15.62 -4.02 23.21
C ALA A 97 -16.90 -3.22 23.55
N GLU A 98 -16.92 -1.94 23.22
CA GLU A 98 -18.03 -1.02 23.50
C GLU A 98 -18.68 -0.43 22.24
N ARG A 99 -18.38 -0.99 21.06
CA ARG A 99 -18.92 -0.50 19.80
C ARG A 99 -20.24 -1.19 19.44
N ASP A 100 -21.16 -0.37 18.95
CA ASP A 100 -22.49 -0.76 18.52
C ASP A 100 -22.75 -0.25 17.09
N TYR A 101 -23.93 -0.46 16.57
CA TYR A 101 -24.31 0.06 15.24
C TYR A 101 -24.34 1.60 15.20
N PRO A 102 -24.01 2.21 14.04
CA PRO A 102 -23.60 1.57 12.78
C PRO A 102 -22.17 1.05 12.81
N ILE A 103 -21.90 0.01 12.02
CA ILE A 103 -20.52 -0.46 11.77
C ILE A 103 -19.77 0.60 10.97
N ASN A 104 -18.60 1.01 11.43
CA ASN A 104 -17.76 2.01 10.79
C ASN A 104 -16.81 1.38 9.78
N ILE A 105 -17.02 1.61 8.50
CA ILE A 105 -16.23 1.01 7.42
C ILE A 105 -15.30 2.05 6.81
N LEU A 106 -14.00 1.82 6.93
CA LEU A 106 -12.97 2.59 6.21
C LEU A 106 -12.68 1.97 4.85
N VAL A 107 -12.93 2.74 3.79
CA VAL A 107 -12.65 2.32 2.41
C VAL A 107 -11.52 3.14 1.82
N MET A 108 -10.47 2.47 1.35
CA MET A 108 -9.28 3.11 0.81
C MET A 108 -9.02 2.69 -0.64
N GLY A 109 -9.16 3.62 -1.57
CA GLY A 109 -8.82 3.44 -2.98
C GLY A 109 -7.36 3.74 -3.32
N GLY A 110 -6.56 4.21 -2.33
CA GLY A 110 -5.23 4.75 -2.54
C GLY A 110 -5.23 6.13 -3.21
N SER A 111 -4.06 6.75 -3.35
CA SER A 111 -3.92 8.12 -3.86
C SER A 111 -4.47 8.33 -5.28
N GLN A 112 -4.48 7.28 -6.11
CA GLN A 112 -5.05 7.30 -7.46
C GLN A 112 -6.54 6.95 -7.47
N GLY A 113 -7.07 6.44 -6.36
CA GLY A 113 -8.41 5.89 -6.23
C GLY A 113 -8.60 4.61 -7.05
N ALA A 114 -9.49 3.75 -6.61
CA ALA A 114 -9.88 2.52 -7.30
C ALA A 114 -11.27 2.68 -7.91
N GLN A 115 -11.36 2.77 -9.23
CA GLN A 115 -12.63 3.05 -9.92
C GLN A 115 -13.74 2.06 -9.57
N VAL A 116 -13.41 0.77 -9.53
CA VAL A 116 -14.38 -0.28 -9.16
C VAL A 116 -14.89 -0.07 -7.74
N ILE A 117 -14.02 0.23 -6.78
CA ILE A 117 -14.40 0.51 -5.39
C ILE A 117 -15.31 1.75 -5.33
N ASN A 118 -14.92 2.84 -6.01
CA ASN A 118 -15.69 4.08 -6.03
C ASN A 118 -17.10 3.91 -6.65
N GLN A 119 -17.29 2.94 -7.54
CA GLN A 119 -18.59 2.64 -8.14
C GLN A 119 -19.41 1.67 -7.29
N THR A 120 -18.77 0.67 -6.67
CA THR A 120 -19.47 -0.42 -6.00
C THR A 120 -19.85 -0.07 -4.56
N VAL A 121 -18.94 0.54 -3.81
CA VAL A 121 -19.16 0.77 -2.36
C VAL A 121 -20.34 1.72 -2.08
N PRO A 122 -20.57 2.81 -2.84
CA PRO A 122 -21.76 3.64 -2.63
C PRO A 122 -23.08 2.88 -2.85
N GLU A 123 -23.11 1.94 -3.79
CA GLU A 123 -24.30 1.11 -4.01
C GLU A 123 -24.54 0.12 -2.85
N VAL A 124 -23.45 -0.45 -2.31
CA VAL A 124 -23.50 -1.29 -1.10
C VAL A 124 -24.01 -0.46 0.09
N ALA A 125 -23.54 0.78 0.25
CA ALA A 125 -24.01 1.68 1.29
C ALA A 125 -25.53 1.94 1.22
N LYS A 126 -26.09 2.14 0.02
CA LYS A 126 -27.54 2.26 -0.18
C LYS A 126 -28.29 1.03 0.29
N MET A 127 -27.76 -0.17 0.01
CA MET A 127 -28.39 -1.44 0.37
C MET A 127 -28.39 -1.70 1.88
N LEU A 128 -27.31 -1.31 2.56
CA LEU A 128 -27.12 -1.53 4.00
C LEU A 128 -27.78 -0.45 4.86
N GLY A 129 -28.01 0.74 4.31
CA GLY A 129 -28.66 1.83 5.01
C GLY A 129 -27.98 2.18 6.34
N ASN A 130 -28.74 2.31 7.40
CA ASN A 130 -28.27 2.72 8.73
C ASN A 130 -27.43 1.65 9.47
N GLN A 131 -27.18 0.48 8.88
CA GLN A 131 -26.37 -0.55 9.51
C GLN A 131 -24.87 -0.20 9.45
N VAL A 132 -24.47 0.66 8.51
CA VAL A 132 -23.08 1.04 8.30
C VAL A 132 -22.91 2.55 8.20
N PHE A 133 -21.75 3.05 8.57
CA PHE A 133 -21.27 4.38 8.22
C PHE A 133 -19.92 4.27 7.52
N ILE A 134 -19.78 4.86 6.34
CA ILE A 134 -18.63 4.65 5.46
C ILE A 134 -17.77 5.92 5.39
N SER A 135 -16.49 5.79 5.69
CA SER A 135 -15.47 6.79 5.36
C SER A 135 -14.70 6.31 4.13
N HIS A 136 -14.88 6.98 3.00
CA HIS A 136 -14.38 6.52 1.69
C HIS A 136 -13.36 7.46 1.09
N GLN A 137 -12.10 7.01 1.00
CA GLN A 137 -11.07 7.69 0.24
C GLN A 137 -11.15 7.34 -1.24
N VAL A 138 -11.63 8.28 -2.04
CA VAL A 138 -11.93 8.06 -3.47
C VAL A 138 -10.74 8.33 -4.42
N GLY A 139 -9.71 9.03 -3.93
CA GLY A 139 -8.58 9.49 -4.72
C GLY A 139 -8.82 10.84 -5.42
N LYS A 140 -7.74 11.48 -5.82
CA LYS A 140 -7.75 12.84 -6.36
C LYS A 140 -8.64 12.98 -7.60
N GLY A 141 -9.51 13.99 -7.58
CA GLY A 141 -10.40 14.34 -8.69
C GLY A 141 -11.59 13.40 -8.88
N LYS A 142 -11.91 12.53 -7.89
CA LYS A 142 -12.98 11.53 -8.01
C LYS A 142 -14.10 11.67 -6.97
N LEU A 143 -14.18 12.83 -6.32
CA LEU A 143 -15.09 13.06 -5.19
C LEU A 143 -16.56 13.14 -5.60
N ALA A 144 -16.89 13.93 -6.62
CA ALA A 144 -18.25 14.40 -6.90
C ALA A 144 -19.32 13.29 -6.95
N GLY A 145 -19.14 12.29 -7.82
CA GLY A 145 -20.17 11.25 -7.99
C GLY A 145 -20.35 10.32 -6.79
N VAL A 146 -19.34 10.19 -5.92
CA VAL A 146 -19.40 9.36 -4.70
C VAL A 146 -20.00 10.15 -3.54
N GLU A 147 -19.63 11.42 -3.42
CA GLU A 147 -20.12 12.33 -2.37
C GLU A 147 -21.64 12.53 -2.47
N GLU A 148 -22.18 12.70 -3.68
CA GLU A 148 -23.61 12.83 -3.92
C GLU A 148 -24.43 11.65 -3.38
N VAL A 149 -23.91 10.44 -3.55
CA VAL A 149 -24.58 9.22 -3.05
C VAL A 149 -24.62 9.21 -1.53
N TYR A 150 -23.48 9.46 -0.87
CA TYR A 150 -23.42 9.49 0.60
C TYR A 150 -24.24 10.63 1.20
N HIS A 151 -24.32 11.75 0.51
CA HIS A 151 -25.17 12.87 0.91
C HIS A 151 -26.65 12.48 0.87
N ALA A 152 -27.06 11.74 -0.16
CA ALA A 152 -28.44 11.28 -0.34
C ALA A 152 -28.83 10.17 0.65
N THR A 153 -27.89 9.31 1.01
CA THR A 153 -28.14 8.17 1.93
C THR A 153 -27.91 8.50 3.41
N GLY A 154 -27.09 9.52 3.71
CA GLY A 154 -26.77 9.93 5.07
C GLY A 154 -25.86 8.96 5.84
N ASN A 155 -25.33 7.92 5.19
CA ASN A 155 -24.57 6.85 5.84
C ASN A 155 -23.09 6.76 5.39
N GLY A 156 -22.51 7.86 4.97
CA GLY A 156 -21.09 7.91 4.64
C GLY A 156 -20.58 9.31 4.31
N VAL A 157 -19.27 9.40 4.20
CA VAL A 157 -18.54 10.60 3.75
C VAL A 157 -17.47 10.16 2.76
N ALA A 158 -17.23 10.99 1.74
CA ALA A 158 -16.15 10.78 0.78
C ALA A 158 -15.07 11.85 0.96
N SER A 159 -13.82 11.47 0.72
CA SER A 159 -12.69 12.40 0.69
C SER A 159 -11.69 11.99 -0.39
N GLU A 160 -11.00 12.96 -0.99
CA GLU A 160 -9.95 12.64 -1.95
C GLU A 160 -8.73 12.00 -1.28
N PHE A 161 -8.43 12.42 -0.07
CA PHE A 161 -7.27 11.98 0.70
C PHE A 161 -7.57 11.98 2.20
N ILE A 162 -6.92 11.08 2.93
CA ILE A 162 -6.99 11.00 4.40
C ILE A 162 -5.60 11.32 4.95
N ASP A 163 -5.46 12.45 5.64
CA ASP A 163 -4.20 12.89 6.21
C ASP A 163 -3.86 12.10 7.49
N ASP A 164 -4.82 11.97 8.39
CA ASP A 164 -4.66 11.22 9.64
C ASP A 164 -5.16 9.79 9.48
N MET A 165 -4.28 8.95 8.95
CA MET A 165 -4.55 7.52 8.80
C MET A 165 -4.71 6.80 10.15
N LYS A 166 -4.01 7.27 11.20
CA LYS A 166 -4.14 6.66 12.53
C LYS A 166 -5.56 6.84 13.06
N ALA A 167 -6.06 8.06 13.05
CA ALA A 167 -7.44 8.36 13.47
C ALA A 167 -8.47 7.59 12.62
N ALA A 168 -8.24 7.47 11.30
CA ALA A 168 -9.11 6.70 10.42
C ALA A 168 -9.17 5.21 10.77
N TYR A 169 -8.03 4.59 11.09
CA TYR A 169 -7.97 3.20 11.55
C TYR A 169 -8.54 3.02 12.96
N GLU A 170 -8.34 3.98 13.86
CA GLU A 170 -8.93 3.95 15.22
C GLU A 170 -10.45 4.05 15.16
N TRP A 171 -10.98 4.83 14.23
CA TRP A 171 -12.41 5.01 14.01
C TRP A 171 -13.07 3.78 13.38
N ALA A 172 -12.41 3.07 12.48
CA ALA A 172 -12.97 1.95 11.74
C ALA A 172 -13.12 0.68 12.59
N ASP A 173 -14.14 -0.11 12.30
CA ASP A 173 -14.38 -1.48 12.75
C ASP A 173 -13.79 -2.49 11.74
#